data_6103352a5a6d6e0d002cf65beb4399c0
#
_entry.id   6103352a5a6d6e0d002cf65beb4399c0
#
_cell.length_a   1.000
_cell.length_b   1.000
_cell.length_c   1.000
_cell.angle_alpha   90.00
_cell.angle_beta   90.00
_cell.angle_gamma   90.00
#
_symmetry.space_group_name_H-M   'P 1'
#
loop_
_entity.id
_entity.type
_entity.pdbx_description
1 polymer ?
#
loop_
_entity_poly.entity_id
_entity_poly.type
_entity_poly.pdbx_seq_one_letter_code
_entity_poly.pdbx_strand_id
1 'polypeptide(L)'
;PTGVNDGIISLSGYGLLTDKIAVGLSGKYLLHQPYDIIGNDGTILKQYTPQDLSLEVGVAYKVMDGLSAGLNVRYISSNLYEDAQGSAVAADLSLSYRLNGLRLALAATNIGSKIDYGYTPYNLPSMAKFGVGYALNLNEKSTLSFNGECDYLINKGGLMAGLGAEFNYNKMVAARVGFHYGDNNSIPTFASAGLGVKFAGVSLDAAYILGITDSPINGSMMISLGYSF
;
A
#
# COMPACT_ATOMS: atom_id res chain seq x y z
N PRO A 1 -11.98 23.04 6.33
CA PRO A 1 -12.48 21.99 5.47
C PRO A 1 -12.60 20.75 6.34
N THR A 2 -13.80 20.31 6.53
CA THR A 2 -14.13 19.06 7.18
C THR A 2 -13.42 17.95 6.43
N GLY A 3 -12.65 17.14 7.15
CA GLY A 3 -11.87 16.07 6.57
C GLY A 3 -12.75 15.17 5.70
N VAL A 4 -12.20 14.80 4.56
CA VAL A 4 -12.81 13.85 3.65
C VAL A 4 -12.84 12.51 4.40
N ASN A 5 -14.03 11.98 4.70
CA ASN A 5 -14.20 10.69 5.35
C ASN A 5 -14.17 9.55 4.32
N ASP A 6 -13.13 9.53 3.49
CA ASP A 6 -12.93 8.43 2.56
C ASP A 6 -12.32 7.22 3.27
N GLY A 7 -12.68 6.05 2.82
CA GLY A 7 -12.20 4.79 3.36
C GLY A 7 -11.66 3.86 2.28
N ILE A 8 -10.83 2.91 2.68
CA ILE A 8 -10.34 1.85 1.80
C ILE A 8 -10.65 0.51 2.44
N ILE A 9 -11.35 -0.35 1.71
CA ILE A 9 -11.50 -1.76 2.05
C ILE A 9 -10.54 -2.56 1.19
N SER A 10 -9.75 -3.43 1.79
CA SER A 10 -8.88 -4.34 1.07
C SER A 10 -9.05 -5.77 1.54
N LEU A 11 -9.04 -6.70 0.58
CA LEU A 11 -9.02 -8.14 0.83
C LEU A 11 -7.85 -8.73 0.07
N SER A 12 -7.05 -9.57 0.72
CA SER A 12 -5.94 -10.25 0.06
C SER A 12 -5.75 -11.65 0.63
N GLY A 13 -5.26 -12.53 -0.22
CA GLY A 13 -4.90 -13.89 0.16
C GLY A 13 -3.74 -14.40 -0.69
N TYR A 14 -2.93 -15.27 -0.13
CA TYR A 14 -1.85 -15.91 -0.85
C TYR A 14 -1.62 -17.32 -0.34
N GLY A 15 -1.00 -18.15 -1.18
CA GLY A 15 -0.65 -19.51 -0.83
C GLY A 15 0.55 -20.01 -1.64
N LEU A 16 1.17 -21.08 -1.15
CA LEU A 16 2.22 -21.79 -1.88
C LEU A 16 1.56 -22.76 -2.86
N LEU A 17 1.89 -22.61 -4.14
CA LEU A 17 1.50 -23.58 -5.17
C LEU A 17 2.50 -24.73 -5.23
N THR A 18 3.79 -24.44 -5.01
CA THR A 18 4.89 -25.40 -4.87
C THR A 18 5.91 -24.85 -3.87
N ASP A 19 6.95 -25.63 -3.53
CA ASP A 19 8.06 -25.17 -2.68
C ASP A 19 8.81 -23.96 -3.22
N LYS A 20 8.62 -23.62 -4.51
CA LYS A 20 9.28 -22.49 -5.19
C LYS A 20 8.32 -21.43 -5.68
N ILE A 21 7.03 -21.70 -5.78
CA ILE A 21 6.04 -20.81 -6.37
C ILE A 21 4.98 -20.47 -5.34
N ALA A 22 4.79 -19.19 -5.09
CA ALA A 22 3.66 -18.63 -4.36
C ALA A 22 2.77 -17.84 -5.31
N VAL A 23 1.46 -17.87 -5.07
CA VAL A 23 0.46 -17.08 -5.79
C VAL A 23 -0.35 -16.26 -4.81
N GLY A 24 -0.79 -15.09 -5.24
CA GLY A 24 -1.59 -14.19 -4.43
C GLY A 24 -2.66 -13.48 -5.25
N LEU A 25 -3.74 -13.13 -4.56
CA LEU A 25 -4.83 -12.34 -5.09
C LEU A 25 -5.11 -11.20 -4.11
N SER A 26 -5.44 -10.04 -4.64
CA SER A 26 -5.82 -8.88 -3.83
C SER A 26 -6.87 -8.05 -4.53
N GLY A 27 -7.78 -7.47 -3.75
CA GLY A 27 -8.77 -6.52 -4.19
C GLY A 27 -8.79 -5.32 -3.25
N LYS A 28 -8.95 -4.11 -3.81
CA LYS A 28 -9.12 -2.87 -3.05
C LYS A 28 -10.29 -2.10 -3.63
N TYR A 29 -11.10 -1.57 -2.74
CA TYR A 29 -12.22 -0.71 -3.08
C TYR A 29 -12.17 0.56 -2.22
N LEU A 30 -12.21 1.72 -2.88
CA LEU A 30 -12.24 3.01 -2.19
C LEU A 30 -13.70 3.41 -1.94
N LEU A 31 -13.98 3.76 -0.69
CA LEU A 31 -15.27 4.28 -0.23
C LEU A 31 -15.20 5.81 -0.25
N HIS A 32 -15.74 6.41 -1.28
CA HIS A 32 -15.84 7.86 -1.41
C HIS A 32 -17.13 8.39 -0.80
N GLN A 33 -17.07 9.63 -0.32
CA GLN A 33 -18.28 10.36 0.04
C GLN A 33 -19.02 10.83 -1.23
N PRO A 34 -20.36 10.80 -1.23
CA PRO A 34 -21.13 11.39 -2.32
C PRO A 34 -20.90 12.91 -2.37
N TYR A 35 -20.92 13.45 -3.57
CA TYR A 35 -20.91 14.89 -3.79
C TYR A 35 -22.13 15.32 -4.61
N ASP A 36 -22.55 16.57 -4.40
CA ASP A 36 -23.70 17.16 -5.06
C ASP A 36 -23.30 17.71 -6.44
N ILE A 37 -24.09 17.39 -7.46
CA ILE A 37 -24.01 17.99 -8.78
C ILE A 37 -24.98 19.18 -8.78
N ILE A 38 -24.40 20.37 -8.94
CA ILE A 38 -25.14 21.62 -8.83
C ILE A 38 -25.42 22.18 -10.23
N GLY A 39 -26.69 22.51 -10.47
CA GLY A 39 -27.13 23.18 -11.70
C GLY A 39 -26.65 24.64 -11.78
N ASN A 40 -26.78 25.22 -12.96
CA ASN A 40 -26.39 26.63 -13.20
C ASN A 40 -27.19 27.64 -12.36
N ASP A 41 -28.34 27.25 -11.84
CA ASP A 41 -29.21 28.02 -10.95
C ASP A 41 -28.91 27.80 -9.45
N GLY A 42 -27.86 27.02 -9.12
CA GLY A 42 -27.47 26.69 -7.77
C GLY A 42 -28.31 25.56 -7.12
N THR A 43 -29.24 24.94 -7.84
CA THR A 43 -29.99 23.79 -7.32
C THR A 43 -29.18 22.51 -7.37
N ILE A 44 -29.39 21.61 -6.39
CA ILE A 44 -28.82 20.28 -6.41
C ILE A 44 -29.61 19.44 -7.41
N LEU A 45 -28.97 19.05 -8.52
CA LEU A 45 -29.56 18.21 -9.55
C LEU A 45 -29.61 16.75 -9.14
N LYS A 46 -28.51 16.25 -8.59
CA LYS A 46 -28.34 14.88 -8.08
C LYS A 46 -27.08 14.74 -7.24
N GLN A 47 -26.96 13.62 -6.54
CA GLN A 47 -25.74 13.19 -5.89
C GLN A 47 -25.03 12.10 -6.70
N TYR A 48 -23.72 12.12 -6.71
CA TYR A 48 -22.88 11.09 -7.31
C TYR A 48 -21.85 10.59 -6.31
N THR A 49 -21.61 9.28 -6.27
CA THR A 49 -20.59 8.66 -5.45
C THR A 49 -19.52 8.06 -6.36
N PRO A 50 -18.27 8.58 -6.35
CA PRO A 50 -17.16 7.99 -7.09
C PRO A 50 -16.90 6.54 -6.68
N GLN A 51 -16.34 5.75 -7.59
CA GLN A 51 -16.03 4.34 -7.34
C GLN A 51 -14.67 4.01 -7.92
N ASP A 52 -13.76 3.56 -7.05
CA ASP A 52 -12.45 3.07 -7.46
C ASP A 52 -12.27 1.63 -7.01
N LEU A 53 -11.89 0.77 -7.96
CA LEU A 53 -11.64 -0.64 -7.76
C LEU A 53 -10.25 -1.00 -8.29
N SER A 54 -9.51 -1.79 -7.53
CA SER A 54 -8.25 -2.39 -7.97
C SER A 54 -8.27 -3.89 -7.69
N LEU A 55 -8.02 -4.69 -8.72
CA LEU A 55 -7.87 -6.15 -8.61
C LEU A 55 -6.46 -6.53 -9.03
N GLU A 56 -5.81 -7.42 -8.29
CA GLU A 56 -4.43 -7.79 -8.49
C GLU A 56 -4.23 -9.30 -8.37
N VAL A 57 -3.42 -9.85 -9.29
CA VAL A 57 -2.91 -11.21 -9.27
C VAL A 57 -1.40 -11.15 -9.23
N GLY A 58 -0.79 -11.92 -8.33
CA GLY A 58 0.64 -11.99 -8.18
C GLY A 58 1.19 -13.39 -8.19
N VAL A 59 2.42 -13.54 -8.68
CA VAL A 59 3.22 -14.73 -8.58
C VAL A 59 4.61 -14.38 -8.05
N ALA A 60 5.11 -15.19 -7.13
CA ALA A 60 6.48 -15.10 -6.65
C ALA A 60 7.20 -16.43 -6.88
N TYR A 61 8.44 -16.34 -7.33
CA TYR A 61 9.30 -17.48 -7.61
C TYR A 61 10.58 -17.43 -6.77
N LYS A 62 10.86 -18.50 -6.05
CA LYS A 62 12.11 -18.70 -5.32
C LYS A 62 13.20 -19.11 -6.31
N VAL A 63 14.06 -18.14 -6.69
CA VAL A 63 15.14 -18.34 -7.66
C VAL A 63 16.23 -19.24 -7.06
N MET A 64 16.62 -18.93 -5.82
CA MET A 64 17.56 -19.72 -5.01
C MET A 64 17.32 -19.40 -3.52
N ASP A 65 18.04 -20.06 -2.63
CA ASP A 65 17.91 -19.79 -1.20
C ASP A 65 18.23 -18.32 -0.90
N GLY A 66 17.29 -17.66 -0.22
CA GLY A 66 17.35 -16.25 0.08
C GLY A 66 16.91 -15.31 -1.05
N LEU A 67 16.91 -15.71 -2.33
CA LEU A 67 16.56 -14.85 -3.47
C LEU A 67 15.20 -15.25 -4.06
N SER A 68 14.29 -14.29 -4.15
CA SER A 68 12.99 -14.47 -4.79
C SER A 68 12.71 -13.32 -5.75
N ALA A 69 12.02 -13.63 -6.85
CA ALA A 69 11.48 -12.66 -7.81
C ALA A 69 9.96 -12.69 -7.78
N GLY A 70 9.31 -11.55 -7.99
CA GLY A 70 7.86 -11.41 -8.02
C GLY A 70 7.40 -10.61 -9.23
N LEU A 71 6.23 -10.99 -9.72
CA LEU A 71 5.46 -10.27 -10.74
C LEU A 71 4.03 -10.16 -10.26
N ASN A 72 3.48 -8.93 -10.27
CA ASN A 72 2.06 -8.69 -10.08
C ASN A 72 1.47 -8.03 -11.33
N VAL A 73 0.23 -8.34 -11.63
CA VAL A 73 -0.57 -7.64 -12.65
C VAL A 73 -1.82 -7.13 -11.96
N ARG A 74 -2.12 -5.86 -12.21
CA ARG A 74 -3.23 -5.14 -11.57
C ARG A 74 -4.14 -4.53 -12.62
N TYR A 75 -5.44 -4.74 -12.46
CA TYR A 75 -6.49 -4.02 -13.16
C TYR A 75 -7.03 -2.92 -12.25
N ILE A 76 -7.18 -1.72 -12.78
CA ILE A 76 -7.69 -0.53 -12.09
C ILE A 76 -8.90 -0.04 -12.86
N SER A 77 -10.00 0.23 -12.14
CA SER A 77 -11.20 0.88 -12.66
C SER A 77 -11.54 2.06 -11.76
N SER A 78 -11.75 3.21 -12.34
CA SER A 78 -12.06 4.45 -11.63
C SER A 78 -13.20 5.19 -12.33
N ASN A 79 -14.25 5.48 -11.59
CA ASN A 79 -15.44 6.17 -12.05
C ASN A 79 -15.62 7.44 -11.23
N LEU A 80 -15.12 8.56 -11.74
CA LEU A 80 -15.18 9.86 -11.04
C LEU A 80 -16.54 10.52 -11.23
N TYR A 81 -17.18 10.30 -12.37
CA TYR A 81 -18.48 10.83 -12.78
C TYR A 81 -19.07 9.91 -13.86
N GLU A 82 -20.38 10.07 -14.21
CA GLU A 82 -21.06 9.24 -15.22
C GLU A 82 -20.34 9.18 -16.56
N ASP A 83 -19.82 10.33 -17.01
CA ASP A 83 -19.11 10.48 -18.28
C ASP A 83 -17.57 10.48 -18.09
N ALA A 84 -17.06 10.27 -16.88
CA ALA A 84 -15.63 10.25 -16.56
C ALA A 84 -15.25 8.92 -15.92
N GLN A 85 -15.25 7.88 -16.73
CA GLN A 85 -14.89 6.52 -16.37
C GLN A 85 -13.57 6.15 -17.03
N GLY A 86 -12.65 5.60 -16.25
CA GLY A 86 -11.35 5.20 -16.77
C GLY A 86 -10.92 3.83 -16.25
N SER A 87 -10.12 3.14 -17.03
CA SER A 87 -9.48 1.91 -16.59
C SER A 87 -8.01 1.85 -17.03
N ALA A 88 -7.22 1.08 -16.30
CA ALA A 88 -5.82 0.87 -16.60
C ALA A 88 -5.38 -0.53 -16.18
N VAL A 89 -4.30 -1.01 -16.81
CA VAL A 89 -3.59 -2.21 -16.39
C VAL A 89 -2.17 -1.82 -16.01
N ALA A 90 -1.69 -2.32 -14.89
CA ALA A 90 -0.33 -2.10 -14.40
C ALA A 90 0.34 -3.43 -14.06
N ALA A 91 1.66 -3.45 -14.13
CA ALA A 91 2.51 -4.53 -13.66
C ALA A 91 3.51 -4.03 -12.64
N ASP A 92 3.83 -4.88 -11.66
CA ASP A 92 4.88 -4.64 -10.68
C ASP A 92 5.90 -5.78 -10.77
N LEU A 93 7.17 -5.44 -10.81
CA LEU A 93 8.30 -6.37 -10.78
C LEU A 93 9.05 -6.19 -9.48
N SER A 94 9.46 -7.27 -8.85
CA SER A 94 10.21 -7.22 -7.60
C SER A 94 11.29 -8.29 -7.50
N LEU A 95 12.35 -7.95 -6.76
CA LEU A 95 13.39 -8.87 -6.30
C LEU A 95 13.55 -8.69 -4.81
N SER A 96 13.67 -9.79 -4.08
CA SER A 96 13.97 -9.76 -2.65
C SER A 96 15.09 -10.73 -2.32
N TYR A 97 16.02 -10.27 -1.47
CA TYR A 97 17.12 -11.09 -0.98
C TYR A 97 17.14 -11.09 0.55
N ARG A 98 17.31 -12.27 1.14
CA ARG A 98 17.37 -12.46 2.60
C ARG A 98 18.62 -13.22 2.97
N LEU A 99 19.40 -12.66 3.90
CA LEU A 99 20.61 -13.27 4.44
C LEU A 99 20.79 -12.90 5.92
N ASN A 100 20.82 -13.89 6.81
CA ASN A 100 21.19 -13.71 8.24
C ASN A 100 20.51 -12.51 8.93
N GLY A 101 19.19 -12.36 8.78
CA GLY A 101 18.42 -11.24 9.35
C GLY A 101 18.37 -9.99 8.47
N LEU A 102 19.29 -9.82 7.52
CA LEU A 102 19.25 -8.77 6.50
C LEU A 102 18.20 -9.12 5.43
N ARG A 103 17.43 -8.14 5.00
CA ARG A 103 16.52 -8.20 3.87
C ARG A 103 16.78 -7.03 2.95
N LEU A 104 16.92 -7.30 1.66
CA LEU A 104 17.02 -6.29 0.63
C LEU A 104 15.87 -6.49 -0.35
N ALA A 105 15.32 -5.41 -0.86
CA ALA A 105 14.27 -5.45 -1.86
C ALA A 105 14.48 -4.37 -2.91
N LEU A 106 14.20 -4.72 -4.15
CA LEU A 106 14.09 -3.81 -5.29
C LEU A 106 12.73 -4.03 -5.94
N ALA A 107 12.05 -2.97 -6.31
CA ALA A 107 10.83 -3.09 -7.09
C ALA A 107 10.68 -1.95 -8.09
N ALA A 108 10.01 -2.27 -9.20
CA ALA A 108 9.48 -1.30 -10.12
C ALA A 108 7.97 -1.52 -10.17
N THR A 109 7.19 -0.51 -9.82
CA THR A 109 5.74 -0.65 -9.60
C THR A 109 4.94 0.29 -10.48
N ASN A 110 3.66 -0.09 -10.73
CA ASN A 110 2.70 0.66 -11.53
C ASN A 110 3.20 0.95 -12.96
N ILE A 111 3.96 0.02 -13.56
CA ILE A 111 4.37 0.11 -14.96
C ILE A 111 3.20 -0.38 -15.81
N GLY A 112 2.59 0.50 -16.61
CA GLY A 112 1.41 0.07 -17.35
C GLY A 112 0.79 1.13 -18.24
N SER A 113 -0.46 0.90 -18.61
CA SER A 113 -1.23 1.81 -19.43
C SER A 113 -1.52 3.12 -18.70
N LYS A 114 -1.86 4.15 -19.45
CA LYS A 114 -2.47 5.36 -18.89
C LYS A 114 -3.93 5.08 -18.54
N ILE A 115 -4.45 5.82 -17.58
CA ILE A 115 -5.89 5.88 -17.32
C ILE A 115 -6.48 7.07 -18.09
N ASP A 116 -7.55 6.83 -18.83
CA ASP A 116 -8.21 7.84 -19.66
C ASP A 116 -9.68 7.96 -19.23
N TYR A 117 -10.10 9.17 -18.87
CA TYR A 117 -11.47 9.51 -18.48
C TYR A 117 -12.26 10.21 -19.61
N GLY A 118 -11.79 10.07 -20.86
CA GLY A 118 -12.42 10.69 -22.04
C GLY A 118 -11.87 12.07 -22.40
N TYR A 119 -10.80 12.53 -21.72
CA TYR A 119 -10.15 13.83 -21.99
C TYR A 119 -8.67 13.66 -22.30
N THR A 120 -7.84 13.77 -21.26
CA THR A 120 -6.38 13.62 -21.37
C THR A 120 -5.95 12.40 -20.57
N PRO A 121 -5.25 11.43 -21.18
CA PRO A 121 -4.77 10.26 -20.46
C PRO A 121 -3.72 10.60 -19.42
N TYR A 122 -3.85 10.07 -18.21
CA TYR A 122 -2.92 10.26 -17.09
C TYR A 122 -2.04 9.03 -16.90
N ASN A 123 -0.75 9.25 -16.68
CA ASN A 123 0.17 8.17 -16.31
C ASN A 123 -0.17 7.63 -14.91
N LEU A 124 -0.08 6.33 -14.74
CA LEU A 124 -0.07 5.73 -13.40
C LEU A 124 1.18 6.18 -12.64
N PRO A 125 1.15 6.25 -11.30
CA PRO A 125 2.28 6.66 -10.48
C PRO A 125 3.36 5.58 -10.45
N SER A 126 4.11 5.45 -11.55
CA SER A 126 5.20 4.46 -11.67
C SER A 126 6.36 4.82 -10.75
N MET A 127 6.84 3.86 -9.99
CA MET A 127 7.89 4.05 -8.99
C MET A 127 9.00 3.02 -9.11
N ALA A 128 10.23 3.46 -8.85
CA ALA A 128 11.36 2.61 -8.52
C ALA A 128 11.54 2.62 -6.99
N LYS A 129 11.65 1.45 -6.37
CA LYS A 129 11.68 1.28 -4.92
C LYS A 129 12.89 0.47 -4.50
N PHE A 130 13.53 0.89 -3.42
CA PHE A 130 14.59 0.15 -2.74
C PHE A 130 14.25 0.04 -1.26
N GLY A 131 14.31 -1.17 -0.72
CA GLY A 131 14.05 -1.45 0.68
C GLY A 131 15.22 -2.21 1.34
N VAL A 132 15.46 -1.90 2.59
CA VAL A 132 16.39 -2.61 3.47
C VAL A 132 15.71 -2.88 4.80
N GLY A 133 15.90 -4.08 5.33
CA GLY A 133 15.41 -4.45 6.65
C GLY A 133 16.45 -5.29 7.40
N TYR A 134 16.48 -5.14 8.72
CA TYR A 134 17.32 -5.95 9.57
C TYR A 134 16.56 -6.36 10.83
N ALA A 135 16.60 -7.65 11.14
CA ALA A 135 15.96 -8.23 12.32
C ALA A 135 17.02 -8.73 13.32
N LEU A 136 16.93 -8.21 14.53
CA LEU A 136 17.76 -8.56 15.69
C LEU A 136 16.96 -9.43 16.64
N ASN A 137 17.37 -10.67 16.87
CA ASN A 137 16.82 -11.49 17.93
C ASN A 137 17.49 -11.08 19.25
N LEU A 138 16.80 -10.35 20.11
CA LEU A 138 17.30 -9.92 21.41
C LEU A 138 17.37 -11.09 22.39
N ASN A 139 16.41 -11.98 22.30
CA ASN A 139 16.33 -13.25 23.01
C ASN A 139 15.33 -14.20 22.30
N GLU A 140 15.04 -15.37 22.88
CA GLU A 140 14.16 -16.38 22.29
C GLU A 140 12.71 -15.87 22.05
N LYS A 141 12.28 -14.86 22.80
CA LYS A 141 10.92 -14.31 22.74
C LYS A 141 10.83 -12.93 22.11
N SER A 142 11.92 -12.21 21.98
CA SER A 142 11.91 -10.80 21.59
C SER A 142 12.76 -10.57 20.34
N THR A 143 12.15 -9.93 19.35
CA THR A 143 12.80 -9.51 18.11
C THR A 143 12.59 -8.02 17.91
N LEU A 144 13.64 -7.30 17.57
CA LEU A 144 13.60 -5.89 17.16
C LEU A 144 13.99 -5.82 15.68
N SER A 145 13.14 -5.23 14.87
CA SER A 145 13.34 -5.08 13.43
C SER A 145 13.41 -3.60 13.05
N PHE A 146 14.33 -3.27 12.16
CA PHE A 146 14.45 -1.95 11.53
C PHE A 146 14.22 -2.10 10.04
N ASN A 147 13.51 -1.15 9.45
CA ASN A 147 13.26 -1.11 8.01
C ASN A 147 13.49 0.29 7.49
N GLY A 148 14.04 0.37 6.28
CA GLY A 148 14.19 1.60 5.52
C GLY A 148 13.73 1.38 4.09
N GLU A 149 13.10 2.38 3.49
CA GLU A 149 12.64 2.37 2.10
C GLU A 149 12.96 3.72 1.45
N CYS A 150 13.33 3.69 0.19
CA CYS A 150 13.49 4.87 -0.65
C CYS A 150 12.76 4.62 -1.97
N ASP A 151 11.86 5.51 -2.32
CA ASP A 151 11.00 5.42 -3.49
C ASP A 151 11.19 6.64 -4.39
N TYR A 152 11.31 6.40 -5.68
CA TYR A 152 11.38 7.44 -6.70
C TYR A 152 10.18 7.37 -7.63
N LEU A 153 9.37 8.43 -7.64
CA LEU A 153 8.21 8.57 -8.51
C LEU A 153 8.66 9.00 -9.91
N ILE A 154 8.75 8.06 -10.85
CA ILE A 154 9.39 8.24 -12.15
C ILE A 154 8.73 9.36 -12.98
N ASN A 155 7.40 9.38 -13.02
CA ASN A 155 6.65 10.27 -13.92
C ASN A 155 6.65 11.74 -13.48
N LYS A 156 6.88 12.03 -12.19
CA LYS A 156 6.85 13.39 -11.61
C LYS A 156 8.17 13.82 -10.99
N GLY A 157 9.14 12.91 -10.88
CA GLY A 157 10.41 13.18 -10.22
C GLY A 157 10.31 13.31 -8.69
N GLY A 158 9.30 12.70 -8.07
CA GLY A 158 9.09 12.77 -6.62
C GLY A 158 9.96 11.78 -5.85
N LEU A 159 10.55 12.20 -4.72
CA LEU A 159 11.33 11.37 -3.82
C LEU A 159 10.58 11.14 -2.51
N MET A 160 10.54 9.89 -2.07
CA MET A 160 10.00 9.48 -0.78
C MET A 160 11.00 8.60 -0.05
N ALA A 161 11.02 8.69 1.26
CA ALA A 161 11.83 7.82 2.11
C ALA A 161 11.07 7.45 3.38
N GLY A 162 11.21 6.21 3.81
CA GLY A 162 10.58 5.70 5.01
C GLY A 162 11.57 5.02 5.94
N LEU A 163 11.37 5.19 7.24
CA LEU A 163 12.09 4.45 8.28
C LEU A 163 11.07 3.90 9.26
N GLY A 164 11.29 2.68 9.73
CA GLY A 164 10.41 2.04 10.70
C GLY A 164 11.15 1.12 11.65
N ALA A 165 10.57 0.97 12.84
CA ALA A 165 11.01 -0.01 13.82
C ALA A 165 9.81 -0.82 14.33
N GLU A 166 10.02 -2.11 14.55
CA GLU A 166 9.05 -3.03 15.14
C GLU A 166 9.71 -3.81 16.27
N PHE A 167 9.08 -3.79 17.43
CA PHE A 167 9.36 -4.71 18.51
C PHE A 167 8.30 -5.80 18.53
N ASN A 168 8.71 -7.05 18.48
CA ASN A 168 7.81 -8.21 18.52
C ASN A 168 8.14 -9.06 19.73
N TYR A 169 7.12 -9.34 20.54
CA TYR A 169 7.23 -10.18 21.73
C TYR A 169 6.47 -11.50 21.55
N ASN A 170 7.18 -12.59 21.72
CA ASN A 170 6.67 -13.97 21.67
C ASN A 170 5.91 -14.32 20.36
N LYS A 171 6.17 -13.57 19.26
CA LYS A 171 5.42 -13.66 18.00
C LYS A 171 3.89 -13.42 18.16
N MET A 172 3.49 -12.86 19.30
CA MET A 172 2.10 -12.62 19.68
C MET A 172 1.74 -11.14 19.71
N VAL A 173 2.65 -10.29 20.20
CA VAL A 173 2.41 -8.85 20.34
C VAL A 173 3.48 -8.10 19.56
N ALA A 174 3.05 -7.11 18.78
CA ALA A 174 3.94 -6.23 18.04
C ALA A 174 3.62 -4.77 18.37
N ALA A 175 4.67 -3.95 18.54
CA ALA A 175 4.57 -2.50 18.58
C ALA A 175 5.43 -1.90 17.47
N ARG A 176 4.90 -0.92 16.76
CA ARG A 176 5.52 -0.34 15.55
C ARG A 176 5.52 1.16 15.63
N VAL A 177 6.60 1.76 15.13
CA VAL A 177 6.69 3.19 14.87
C VAL A 177 7.30 3.39 13.51
N GLY A 178 6.90 4.45 12.81
CA GLY A 178 7.38 4.77 11.48
C GLY A 178 7.43 6.27 11.23
N PHE A 179 8.31 6.65 10.32
CA PHE A 179 8.40 7.99 9.80
C PHE A 179 8.52 7.93 8.27
N HIS A 180 7.72 8.72 7.59
CA HIS A 180 7.73 8.86 6.13
C HIS A 180 8.06 10.30 5.77
N TYR A 181 9.05 10.48 4.93
CA TYR A 181 9.37 11.73 4.25
C TYR A 181 8.86 11.69 2.81
N GLY A 182 8.21 12.72 2.37
CA GLY A 182 7.85 12.95 0.98
C GLY A 182 8.15 14.39 0.58
N ASP A 183 8.66 14.56 -0.63
CA ASP A 183 8.84 15.88 -1.24
C ASP A 183 7.50 16.45 -1.76
N ASN A 184 7.53 17.67 -2.34
CA ASN A 184 6.35 18.39 -2.83
C ASN A 184 5.61 17.69 -3.98
N ASN A 185 6.20 16.69 -4.62
CA ASN A 185 5.63 15.94 -5.74
C ASN A 185 5.12 14.56 -5.33
N SER A 186 5.15 14.25 -4.04
CA SER A 186 4.88 12.91 -3.51
C SER A 186 3.86 12.92 -2.36
N ILE A 187 3.74 11.80 -1.65
CA ILE A 187 2.88 11.69 -0.47
C ILE A 187 3.45 12.59 0.65
N PRO A 188 2.62 13.40 1.34
CA PRO A 188 3.08 14.26 2.42
C PRO A 188 3.83 13.51 3.52
N THR A 189 4.73 14.21 4.19
CA THR A 189 5.49 13.69 5.35
C THR A 189 4.57 13.39 6.53
N PHE A 190 4.74 12.23 7.15
CA PHE A 190 3.98 11.79 8.33
C PHE A 190 4.79 10.89 9.26
N ALA A 191 4.35 10.78 10.51
CA ALA A 191 4.74 9.73 11.44
C ALA A 191 3.60 8.73 11.61
N SER A 192 3.91 7.52 12.07
CA SER A 192 2.91 6.50 12.35
C SER A 192 3.25 5.69 13.58
N ALA A 193 2.23 5.17 14.24
CA ALA A 193 2.37 4.21 15.33
C ALA A 193 1.35 3.08 15.15
N GLY A 194 1.70 1.87 15.56
CA GLY A 194 0.82 0.72 15.40
C GLY A 194 1.04 -0.34 16.47
N LEU A 195 0.00 -1.11 16.72
CA LEU A 195 0.00 -2.28 17.60
C LEU A 195 -0.58 -3.47 16.84
N GLY A 196 -0.07 -4.65 17.13
CA GLY A 196 -0.56 -5.90 16.57
C GLY A 196 -0.63 -6.98 17.63
N VAL A 197 -1.63 -7.84 17.51
CA VAL A 197 -1.75 -9.06 18.31
C VAL A 197 -2.00 -10.24 17.41
N LYS A 198 -1.36 -11.38 17.72
CA LYS A 198 -1.55 -12.64 16.99
C LYS A 198 -1.76 -13.77 17.97
N PHE A 199 -2.85 -14.50 17.80
CA PHE A 199 -3.19 -15.67 18.63
C PHE A 199 -3.94 -16.71 17.81
N ALA A 200 -3.58 -17.99 17.94
CA ALA A 200 -4.24 -19.12 17.27
C ALA A 200 -4.46 -18.94 15.75
N GLY A 201 -3.48 -18.38 15.05
CA GLY A 201 -3.56 -18.12 13.61
C GLY A 201 -4.29 -16.83 13.24
N VAL A 202 -5.05 -16.20 14.15
CA VAL A 202 -5.70 -14.91 13.93
C VAL A 202 -4.75 -13.78 14.28
N SER A 203 -4.65 -12.75 13.43
CA SER A 203 -3.93 -11.51 13.71
C SER A 203 -4.87 -10.32 13.61
N LEU A 204 -4.73 -9.38 14.53
CA LEU A 204 -5.39 -8.08 14.53
C LEU A 204 -4.32 -7.00 14.65
N ASP A 205 -4.28 -6.08 13.71
CA ASP A 205 -3.35 -4.95 13.71
C ASP A 205 -4.13 -3.65 13.62
N ALA A 206 -3.66 -2.63 14.34
CA ALA A 206 -4.16 -1.27 14.26
C ALA A 206 -2.99 -0.30 14.09
N ALA A 207 -3.15 0.71 13.23
CA ALA A 207 -2.16 1.75 13.01
C ALA A 207 -2.84 3.11 12.89
N TYR A 208 -2.14 4.15 13.36
CA TYR A 208 -2.57 5.53 13.32
C TYR A 208 -1.51 6.40 12.64
N ILE A 209 -1.94 7.32 11.77
CA ILE A 209 -1.08 8.23 11.03
C ILE A 209 -1.21 9.63 11.60
N LEU A 210 -0.05 10.21 11.92
CA LEU A 210 0.12 11.59 12.36
C LEU A 210 0.72 12.39 11.21
N GLY A 211 -0.09 13.10 10.46
CA GLY A 211 0.37 14.00 9.41
C GLY A 211 1.17 15.15 10.01
N ILE A 212 2.29 15.48 9.39
CA ILE A 212 3.09 16.66 9.72
C ILE A 212 2.61 17.77 8.79
N THR A 213 2.34 18.95 9.35
CA THR A 213 1.66 20.07 8.66
C THR A 213 0.20 19.72 8.29
N ASP A 214 -0.50 20.56 7.54
CA ASP A 214 -1.92 20.39 7.14
C ASP A 214 -2.11 19.26 6.11
N SER A 215 -1.63 18.07 6.46
CA SER A 215 -1.69 16.89 5.60
C SER A 215 -3.10 16.30 5.58
N PRO A 216 -3.69 16.00 4.41
CA PRO A 216 -5.01 15.39 4.31
C PRO A 216 -5.07 13.97 4.89
N ILE A 217 -3.92 13.30 5.09
CA ILE A 217 -3.85 11.96 5.68
C ILE A 217 -3.73 12.00 7.22
N ASN A 218 -3.66 13.20 7.83
CA ASN A 218 -3.58 13.33 9.28
C ASN A 218 -4.83 12.76 9.95
N GLY A 219 -4.63 11.94 10.99
CA GLY A 219 -5.72 11.28 11.70
C GLY A 219 -6.24 10.00 11.03
N SER A 220 -5.62 9.54 9.95
CA SER A 220 -6.00 8.27 9.32
C SER A 220 -5.72 7.09 10.23
N MET A 221 -6.67 6.16 10.31
CA MET A 221 -6.56 4.92 11.08
C MET A 221 -6.73 3.73 10.16
N MET A 222 -5.89 2.71 10.34
CA MET A 222 -5.99 1.43 9.63
C MET A 222 -6.20 0.30 10.64
N ILE A 223 -7.11 -0.61 10.32
CA ILE A 223 -7.35 -1.84 11.08
C ILE A 223 -7.28 -3.00 10.10
N SER A 224 -6.54 -4.03 10.47
CA SER A 224 -6.39 -5.24 9.66
C SER A 224 -6.71 -6.47 10.48
N LEU A 225 -7.44 -7.41 9.90
CA LEU A 225 -7.71 -8.73 10.43
C LEU A 225 -7.14 -9.77 9.45
N GLY A 226 -6.36 -10.68 9.96
CA GLY A 226 -5.74 -11.74 9.15
C GLY A 226 -5.93 -13.11 9.77
N TYR A 227 -5.87 -14.14 8.95
CA TYR A 227 -5.83 -15.53 9.38
C TYR A 227 -4.76 -16.30 8.61
N SER A 228 -3.97 -17.09 9.33
CA SER A 228 -2.95 -17.99 8.76
C SER A 228 -3.18 -19.41 9.27
N PHE A 229 -3.32 -20.35 8.36
CA PHE A 229 -3.49 -21.79 8.58
C PHE A 229 -2.24 -22.59 8.20
#